data_9fd6a78e7b0ef32eac66da364eb72399
#
_entry.id   9fd6a78e7b0ef32eac66da364eb72399
#
_cell.length_a   1.000
_cell.length_b   1.000
_cell.length_c   1.000
_cell.angle_alpha   90.00
_cell.angle_beta   90.00
_cell.angle_gamma   90.00
#
_symmetry.space_group_name_H-M   'P 1'
#
loop_
_entity.id
_entity.type
_entity.pdbx_description
1 polymer ?
#
loop_
_entity_poly.entity_id
_entity_poly.type
_entity_poly.pdbx_seq_one_letter_code
_entity_poly.pdbx_strand_id
1 'polypeptide(L)'
;MSLRIATFNLENLDDGPTIKPALADRIQIMRPQLERISADVLCLQEIHGQGPAGARTLSALDQLLSGTPYAGFHRQTTLTTSGKLYEQRNLVILSRFPIVSVQIIRDNSGPRPSYQMATANPPDTTSNPLEWERPMLYVQLDMGGGRSLHVINVHLKSKLATQIPGQKVDSYTWKTVSAWAEGSFISTMKRFGQALQARMLIDSIFDTHGLDSMIVIAGDFNTDAEEVTFKAICGPVEETGNPAHAARVMVPCENNIPDSARYSLFHLGRGYMLDHVFASRPLLRYFRGAEIHNEVLPDESGSFRQDTKFPESDHAPVVAEFDFG
;
A
#
# COMPACT_ATOMS: atom_id res chain seq x y z
N MET A 1 -6.08 24.13 11.51
CA MET A 1 -5.96 22.74 12.04
C MET A 1 -5.03 21.98 11.09
N SER A 2 -3.84 21.61 11.58
CA SER A 2 -2.93 20.77 10.79
C SER A 2 -3.43 19.33 10.76
N LEU A 3 -3.21 18.68 9.61
CA LEU A 3 -3.51 17.27 9.35
C LEU A 3 -2.31 16.65 8.64
N ARG A 4 -1.71 15.64 9.24
CA ARG A 4 -0.62 14.86 8.65
C ARG A 4 -1.11 13.45 8.35
N ILE A 5 -0.99 13.05 7.09
CA ILE A 5 -1.39 11.72 6.59
C ILE A 5 -0.13 11.02 6.10
N ALA A 6 0.10 9.80 6.57
CA ALA A 6 1.28 9.05 6.19
C ALA A 6 0.95 7.63 5.72
N THR A 7 1.84 7.07 4.92
CA THR A 7 1.89 5.65 4.61
C THR A 7 3.25 5.07 4.99
N PHE A 8 3.27 3.83 5.48
CA PHE A 8 4.48 3.12 5.80
C PHE A 8 4.30 1.60 5.65
N ASN A 9 5.00 1.01 4.70
CA ASN A 9 5.14 -0.44 4.59
C ASN A 9 6.13 -0.92 5.66
N LEU A 10 5.70 -1.85 6.54
CA LEU A 10 6.50 -2.32 7.68
C LEU A 10 7.30 -3.59 7.37
N GLU A 11 7.46 -3.96 6.12
CA GLU A 11 8.23 -5.13 5.66
C GLU A 11 7.99 -6.38 6.53
N ASN A 12 6.84 -7.04 6.31
CA ASN A 12 6.48 -8.29 6.99
C ASN A 12 6.61 -8.22 8.53
N LEU A 13 6.04 -7.19 9.16
CA LEU A 13 6.09 -7.04 10.63
C LEU A 13 5.48 -8.25 11.33
N ASP A 14 6.32 -8.98 12.08
CA ASP A 14 5.97 -10.23 12.77
C ASP A 14 6.77 -10.40 14.07
N ASP A 15 6.29 -11.26 14.98
CA ASP A 15 6.94 -11.60 16.25
C ASP A 15 7.37 -13.08 16.37
N GLY A 16 7.36 -13.81 15.25
CA GLY A 16 7.76 -15.22 15.22
C GLY A 16 9.17 -15.46 15.77
N PRO A 17 9.41 -16.54 16.53
CA PRO A 17 10.69 -16.78 17.20
C PRO A 17 11.87 -17.02 16.24
N THR A 18 11.58 -17.34 14.99
CA THR A 18 12.62 -17.57 13.93
C THR A 18 12.79 -16.38 13.01
N ILE A 19 11.97 -15.32 13.18
CA ILE A 19 12.03 -14.12 12.34
C ILE A 19 13.31 -13.36 12.63
N LYS A 20 13.97 -12.91 11.58
CA LYS A 20 15.19 -12.08 11.63
C LYS A 20 15.00 -10.83 10.76
N PRO A 21 15.35 -9.66 11.27
CA PRO A 21 15.75 -9.33 12.65
C PRO A 21 14.61 -9.60 13.66
N ALA A 22 14.96 -9.78 14.93
CA ALA A 22 13.96 -9.96 15.99
C ALA A 22 13.07 -8.71 16.14
N LEU A 23 11.81 -8.90 16.52
CA LEU A 23 10.87 -7.78 16.68
C LEU A 23 11.42 -6.70 17.64
N ALA A 24 12.11 -7.09 18.72
CA ALA A 24 12.70 -6.16 19.67
C ALA A 24 13.72 -5.22 19.03
N ASP A 25 14.56 -5.73 18.14
CA ASP A 25 15.55 -4.94 17.39
C ASP A 25 14.84 -3.98 16.42
N ARG A 26 13.82 -4.46 15.74
CA ARG A 26 13.01 -3.64 14.83
C ARG A 26 12.28 -2.52 15.56
N ILE A 27 11.72 -2.80 16.74
CA ILE A 27 11.03 -1.79 17.54
C ILE A 27 11.97 -0.64 17.94
N GLN A 28 13.23 -0.94 18.29
CA GLN A 28 14.20 0.09 18.65
C GLN A 28 14.45 1.10 17.51
N ILE A 29 14.36 0.66 16.27
CA ILE A 29 14.61 1.51 15.09
C ILE A 29 13.29 2.13 14.57
N MET A 30 12.24 1.32 14.44
CA MET A 30 11.01 1.76 13.77
C MET A 30 10.14 2.66 14.65
N ARG A 31 10.17 2.49 15.98
CA ARG A 31 9.36 3.34 16.88
C ARG A 31 9.77 4.81 16.83
N PRO A 32 11.05 5.20 16.90
CA PRO A 32 11.48 6.58 16.68
C PRO A 32 11.08 7.11 15.28
N GLN A 33 11.10 6.28 14.25
CA GLN A 33 10.62 6.66 12.91
C GLN A 33 9.13 6.99 12.94
N LEU A 34 8.29 6.14 13.55
CA LEU A 34 6.86 6.38 13.72
C LEU A 34 6.57 7.67 14.49
N GLU A 35 7.30 7.92 15.59
CA GLU A 35 7.14 9.16 16.37
C GLU A 35 7.50 10.40 15.54
N ARG A 36 8.56 10.35 14.74
CA ARG A 36 8.99 11.45 13.87
C ARG A 36 7.98 11.73 12.74
N ILE A 37 7.31 10.72 12.19
CA ILE A 37 6.24 10.87 11.21
C ILE A 37 5.13 11.79 11.75
N SER A 38 4.80 11.68 13.04
CA SER A 38 3.77 12.48 13.72
C SER A 38 2.46 12.57 12.95
N ALA A 39 2.01 11.46 12.36
CA ALA A 39 0.81 11.41 11.53
C ALA A 39 -0.46 11.46 12.40
N ASP A 40 -1.49 12.14 11.89
CA ASP A 40 -2.85 12.09 12.43
C ASP A 40 -3.65 10.91 11.85
N VAL A 41 -3.28 10.50 10.62
CA VAL A 41 -3.78 9.31 9.95
C VAL A 41 -2.60 8.54 9.37
N LEU A 42 -2.49 7.26 9.73
CA LEU A 42 -1.37 6.41 9.32
C LEU A 42 -1.87 5.14 8.64
N CYS A 43 -1.50 4.97 7.38
CA CYS A 43 -1.76 3.80 6.55
C CYS A 43 -0.57 2.85 6.62
N LEU A 44 -0.76 1.66 7.18
CA LEU A 44 0.30 0.67 7.37
C LEU A 44 0.07 -0.55 6.48
N GLN A 45 1.15 -1.13 5.94
CA GLN A 45 1.14 -2.32 5.11
C GLN A 45 2.06 -3.40 5.70
N GLU A 46 1.89 -4.62 5.23
CA GLU A 46 2.70 -5.81 5.58
C GLU A 46 2.70 -6.20 7.06
N ILE A 47 1.56 -6.10 7.72
CA ILE A 47 1.42 -6.52 9.11
C ILE A 47 0.92 -7.96 9.14
N HIS A 48 1.70 -8.86 9.74
CA HIS A 48 1.31 -10.25 9.88
C HIS A 48 0.36 -10.43 11.06
N GLY A 49 -0.50 -11.45 10.97
CA GLY A 49 -1.36 -11.88 12.06
C GLY A 49 -0.70 -12.99 12.86
N GLN A 50 -0.49 -12.78 14.16
CA GLN A 50 0.15 -13.69 15.06
C GLN A 50 -0.86 -14.64 15.73
N GLY A 51 -0.42 -15.85 16.04
CA GLY A 51 -1.23 -16.87 16.71
C GLY A 51 -1.94 -17.83 15.76
N PRO A 52 -2.78 -18.74 16.30
CA PRO A 52 -3.40 -19.80 15.52
C PRO A 52 -4.46 -19.28 14.56
N ALA A 53 -4.70 -20.03 13.48
CA ALA A 53 -5.74 -19.72 12.52
C ALA A 53 -7.10 -19.52 13.22
N GLY A 54 -7.77 -18.42 12.92
CA GLY A 54 -9.07 -18.07 13.49
C GLY A 54 -9.05 -17.29 14.81
N ALA A 55 -7.89 -17.21 15.49
CA ALA A 55 -7.69 -16.42 16.70
C ALA A 55 -6.44 -15.52 16.60
N ARG A 56 -6.08 -15.09 15.39
CA ARG A 56 -4.93 -14.21 15.16
C ARG A 56 -5.14 -12.83 15.78
N THR A 57 -4.04 -12.25 16.24
CA THR A 57 -3.95 -10.88 16.76
C THR A 57 -2.92 -10.11 15.93
N LEU A 58 -2.77 -8.82 16.18
CA LEU A 58 -1.70 -7.99 15.63
C LEU A 58 -0.69 -7.64 16.74
N SER A 59 -0.26 -8.64 17.52
CA SER A 59 0.59 -8.45 18.71
C SER A 59 1.93 -7.77 18.37
N ALA A 60 2.52 -8.05 17.22
CA ALA A 60 3.74 -7.37 16.78
C ALA A 60 3.50 -5.87 16.58
N LEU A 61 2.38 -5.50 15.96
CA LEU A 61 2.00 -4.10 15.80
C LEU A 61 1.68 -3.46 17.15
N ASP A 62 0.95 -4.15 18.04
CA ASP A 62 0.60 -3.63 19.36
C ASP A 62 1.87 -3.33 20.18
N GLN A 63 2.89 -4.20 20.10
CA GLN A 63 4.19 -3.98 20.74
C GLN A 63 4.93 -2.78 20.13
N LEU A 64 4.93 -2.64 18.80
CA LEU A 64 5.58 -1.51 18.12
C LEU A 64 4.94 -0.18 18.51
N LEU A 65 3.60 -0.13 18.59
CA LEU A 65 2.85 1.10 18.91
C LEU A 65 2.83 1.43 20.41
N SER A 66 3.14 0.47 21.28
CA SER A 66 3.13 0.67 22.73
C SER A 66 4.06 1.82 23.15
N GLY A 67 3.52 2.77 23.92
CA GLY A 67 4.26 3.95 24.36
C GLY A 67 4.32 5.10 23.36
N THR A 68 3.77 4.93 22.15
CA THR A 68 3.61 6.00 21.16
C THR A 68 2.21 6.61 21.24
N PRO A 69 1.98 7.82 20.69
CA PRO A 69 0.64 8.40 20.57
C PRO A 69 -0.35 7.50 19.80
N TYR A 70 0.14 6.69 18.85
CA TYR A 70 -0.66 5.81 18.02
C TYR A 70 -1.36 4.69 18.77
N ALA A 71 -0.90 4.32 19.98
CA ALA A 71 -1.56 3.32 20.82
C ALA A 71 -2.99 3.70 21.20
N GLY A 72 -3.30 5.02 21.23
CA GLY A 72 -4.63 5.54 21.52
C GLY A 72 -5.49 5.88 20.30
N PHE A 73 -5.01 5.63 19.08
CA PHE A 73 -5.75 5.96 17.86
C PHE A 73 -6.87 4.95 17.57
N HIS A 74 -7.93 5.42 16.89
CA HIS A 74 -8.91 4.54 16.27
C HIS A 74 -8.21 3.67 15.24
N ARG A 75 -8.52 2.35 15.23
CA ARG A 75 -7.85 1.38 14.36
C ARG A 75 -8.85 0.56 13.57
N GLN A 76 -8.56 0.39 12.27
CA GLN A 76 -9.23 -0.58 11.41
C GLN A 76 -8.20 -1.41 10.65
N THR A 77 -8.57 -2.64 10.30
CA THR A 77 -7.70 -3.57 9.59
C THR A 77 -8.48 -4.38 8.56
N THR A 78 -7.77 -4.89 7.56
CA THR A 78 -8.35 -5.86 6.63
C THR A 78 -8.70 -7.17 7.36
N LEU A 79 -9.83 -7.75 6.99
CA LEU A 79 -10.30 -9.02 7.51
C LEU A 79 -10.63 -9.95 6.32
N THR A 80 -10.58 -11.25 6.53
CA THR A 80 -11.07 -12.24 5.58
C THR A 80 -12.60 -12.14 5.42
N THR A 81 -13.19 -12.88 4.48
CA THR A 81 -14.64 -12.96 4.33
C THR A 81 -15.35 -13.54 5.55
N SER A 82 -14.64 -14.32 6.37
CA SER A 82 -15.13 -14.86 7.65
C SER A 82 -14.91 -13.91 8.85
N GLY A 83 -14.46 -12.66 8.61
CA GLY A 83 -14.22 -11.68 9.68
C GLY A 83 -12.96 -11.93 10.53
N LYS A 84 -12.00 -12.71 10.02
CA LYS A 84 -10.74 -13.03 10.71
C LYS A 84 -9.58 -12.25 10.11
N LEU A 85 -8.53 -12.01 10.89
CA LEU A 85 -7.27 -11.46 10.39
C LEU A 85 -6.63 -12.41 9.38
N TYR A 86 -6.01 -11.83 8.33
CA TYR A 86 -5.13 -12.58 7.45
C TYR A 86 -3.87 -13.03 8.21
N GLU A 87 -3.30 -14.13 7.79
CA GLU A 87 -2.02 -14.62 8.31
C GLU A 87 -0.89 -13.64 7.96
N GLN A 88 -0.93 -13.12 6.76
CA GLN A 88 0.12 -12.25 6.25
C GLN A 88 -0.47 -10.98 5.63
N ARG A 89 0.30 -9.89 5.73
CA ARG A 89 0.11 -8.66 4.94
C ARG A 89 -1.26 -8.00 5.15
N ASN A 90 -1.73 -7.93 6.41
CA ASN A 90 -2.86 -7.10 6.74
C ASN A 90 -2.53 -5.64 6.46
N LEU A 91 -3.54 -4.88 6.00
CA LEU A 91 -3.53 -3.43 5.98
C LEU A 91 -4.14 -2.91 7.27
N VAL A 92 -3.57 -1.85 7.82
CA VAL A 92 -4.11 -1.16 8.99
C VAL A 92 -4.20 0.33 8.71
N ILE A 93 -5.28 0.96 9.14
CA ILE A 93 -5.41 2.42 9.23
C ILE A 93 -5.53 2.77 10.71
N LEU A 94 -4.65 3.66 11.17
CA LEU A 94 -4.72 4.31 12.48
C LEU A 94 -5.15 5.75 12.26
N SER A 95 -6.07 6.25 13.08
CA SER A 95 -6.58 7.62 12.96
C SER A 95 -6.80 8.26 14.32
N ARG A 96 -6.34 9.49 14.48
CA ARG A 96 -6.71 10.35 15.61
C ARG A 96 -8.19 10.70 15.61
N PHE A 97 -8.81 10.70 14.43
CA PHE A 97 -10.20 11.04 14.22
C PHE A 97 -11.11 9.81 14.29
N PRO A 98 -12.37 9.93 14.74
CA PRO A 98 -13.31 8.82 14.74
C PRO A 98 -13.50 8.21 13.34
N ILE A 99 -13.51 6.89 13.28
CA ILE A 99 -13.83 6.13 12.06
C ILE A 99 -15.32 5.86 12.06
N VAL A 100 -16.05 6.46 11.11
CA VAL A 100 -17.53 6.37 11.05
C VAL A 100 -18.05 5.35 10.05
N SER A 101 -17.20 4.93 9.10
CA SER A 101 -17.53 3.87 8.12
C SER A 101 -16.28 3.11 7.74
N VAL A 102 -16.43 1.80 7.46
CA VAL A 102 -15.35 0.90 7.06
C VAL A 102 -15.84 0.00 5.94
N GLN A 103 -15.04 -0.14 4.90
CA GLN A 103 -15.25 -1.13 3.85
C GLN A 103 -13.95 -1.83 3.50
N ILE A 104 -14.02 -3.14 3.32
CA ILE A 104 -12.90 -3.94 2.82
C ILE A 104 -13.23 -4.31 1.38
N ILE A 105 -12.52 -3.67 0.45
CA ILE A 105 -12.75 -3.84 -0.99
C ILE A 105 -11.98 -5.05 -1.48
N ARG A 106 -12.73 -6.06 -1.87
CA ARG A 106 -12.21 -7.29 -2.49
C ARG A 106 -12.57 -7.28 -3.97
N ASP A 107 -12.58 -8.42 -4.59
CA ASP A 107 -12.83 -8.64 -6.03
C ASP A 107 -14.23 -8.25 -6.54
N ASN A 108 -14.92 -7.34 -5.89
CA ASN A 108 -16.35 -7.09 -6.12
C ASN A 108 -16.64 -6.08 -7.25
N SER A 109 -15.62 -5.49 -7.87
CA SER A 109 -15.80 -4.39 -8.82
C SER A 109 -15.97 -4.84 -10.29
N GLY A 110 -16.26 -6.11 -10.53
CA GLY A 110 -16.48 -6.64 -11.88
C GLY A 110 -15.87 -8.04 -12.09
N PRO A 111 -16.11 -8.66 -13.26
CA PRO A 111 -15.56 -9.96 -13.57
C PRO A 111 -14.04 -9.88 -13.67
N ARG A 112 -13.35 -10.79 -12.98
CA ARG A 112 -11.90 -10.93 -13.06
C ARG A 112 -11.51 -11.60 -14.38
N PRO A 113 -10.41 -11.18 -15.03
CA PRO A 113 -9.91 -11.89 -16.18
C PRO A 113 -9.50 -13.31 -15.79
N SER A 114 -9.79 -14.28 -16.66
CA SER A 114 -9.33 -15.65 -16.51
C SER A 114 -8.09 -15.85 -17.35
N TYR A 115 -7.14 -16.64 -16.83
CA TYR A 115 -5.88 -16.93 -17.51
C TYR A 115 -5.50 -18.40 -17.36
N GLN A 116 -4.99 -18.99 -18.45
CA GLN A 116 -4.40 -20.32 -18.48
C GLN A 116 -2.90 -20.17 -18.69
N MET A 117 -2.11 -20.73 -17.77
CA MET A 117 -0.65 -20.57 -17.78
C MET A 117 -0.03 -21.37 -18.95
N ALA A 118 0.56 -20.65 -19.90
CA ALA A 118 1.09 -21.22 -21.14
C ALA A 118 2.40 -22.00 -20.95
N THR A 119 3.22 -21.61 -19.94
CA THR A 119 4.54 -22.23 -19.69
C THR A 119 4.56 -23.17 -18.50
N ALA A 120 3.43 -23.43 -17.84
CA ALA A 120 3.36 -24.33 -16.69
C ALA A 120 3.84 -25.76 -17.01
N ASN A 121 4.51 -26.41 -16.05
CA ASN A 121 4.93 -27.80 -16.15
C ASN A 121 4.65 -28.53 -14.82
N PRO A 122 3.68 -29.50 -14.77
CA PRO A 122 2.90 -29.99 -15.93
C PRO A 122 2.01 -28.89 -16.56
N PRO A 123 1.63 -29.06 -17.85
CA PRO A 123 0.81 -28.08 -18.56
C PRO A 123 -0.49 -27.77 -17.82
N ASP A 124 -0.82 -26.50 -17.70
CA ASP A 124 -2.11 -26.06 -17.18
C ASP A 124 -3.20 -26.37 -18.23
N THR A 125 -4.28 -27.00 -17.80
CA THR A 125 -5.37 -27.45 -18.67
C THR A 125 -6.63 -26.58 -18.55
N THR A 126 -6.65 -25.64 -17.59
CA THR A 126 -7.83 -24.83 -17.28
C THR A 126 -7.49 -23.36 -17.19
N SER A 127 -8.43 -22.52 -17.63
CA SER A 127 -8.35 -21.09 -17.38
C SER A 127 -8.98 -20.76 -16.04
N ASN A 128 -8.21 -20.12 -15.15
CA ASN A 128 -8.64 -19.78 -13.81
C ASN A 128 -8.76 -18.26 -13.65
N PRO A 129 -9.76 -17.75 -12.90
CA PRO A 129 -9.84 -16.33 -12.60
C PRO A 129 -8.57 -15.84 -11.87
N LEU A 130 -8.05 -14.69 -12.29
CA LEU A 130 -6.93 -14.06 -11.59
C LEU A 130 -7.44 -13.43 -10.28
N GLU A 131 -6.87 -13.85 -9.17
CA GLU A 131 -7.21 -13.31 -7.87
C GLU A 131 -6.32 -12.12 -7.52
N TRP A 132 -6.94 -11.07 -6.98
CA TRP A 132 -6.23 -9.98 -6.34
C TRP A 132 -5.77 -10.45 -4.96
N GLU A 133 -4.48 -10.56 -4.75
CA GLU A 133 -3.92 -11.19 -3.54
C GLU A 133 -4.26 -10.45 -2.25
N ARG A 134 -4.59 -9.16 -2.34
CA ARG A 134 -4.79 -8.29 -1.18
C ARG A 134 -6.01 -7.40 -1.37
N PRO A 135 -6.91 -7.32 -0.38
CA PRO A 135 -8.00 -6.34 -0.40
C PRO A 135 -7.47 -4.94 -0.13
N MET A 136 -8.22 -3.91 -0.52
CA MET A 136 -8.02 -2.54 -0.06
C MET A 136 -8.83 -2.28 1.21
N LEU A 137 -8.35 -1.38 2.07
CA LEU A 137 -9.04 -0.93 3.26
C LEU A 137 -9.49 0.51 3.06
N TYR A 138 -10.79 0.75 3.05
CA TYR A 138 -11.38 2.07 2.97
C TYR A 138 -12.07 2.42 4.27
N VAL A 139 -11.84 3.65 4.77
CA VAL A 139 -12.52 4.22 5.93
C VAL A 139 -12.99 5.63 5.63
N GLN A 140 -14.08 6.03 6.26
CA GLN A 140 -14.52 7.41 6.34
C GLN A 140 -14.27 7.94 7.76
N LEU A 141 -13.62 9.07 7.88
CA LEU A 141 -13.27 9.73 9.12
C LEU A 141 -14.17 10.96 9.35
N ASP A 142 -14.57 11.17 10.59
CA ASP A 142 -15.20 12.44 11.02
C ASP A 142 -14.13 13.41 11.49
N MET A 143 -13.88 14.44 10.69
CA MET A 143 -12.89 15.50 10.99
C MET A 143 -13.45 16.59 11.90
N GLY A 144 -14.72 16.47 12.30
CA GLY A 144 -15.44 17.50 13.04
C GLY A 144 -15.92 18.65 12.15
N GLY A 145 -16.89 19.42 12.67
CA GLY A 145 -17.46 20.57 11.94
C GLY A 145 -18.17 20.19 10.64
N GLY A 146 -18.71 19.00 10.54
CA GLY A 146 -19.39 18.47 9.35
C GLY A 146 -18.45 18.08 8.20
N ARG A 147 -17.15 17.98 8.43
CA ARG A 147 -16.16 17.58 7.44
C ARG A 147 -15.86 16.09 7.54
N SER A 148 -15.83 15.42 6.41
CA SER A 148 -15.41 14.01 6.29
C SER A 148 -14.14 13.89 5.44
N LEU A 149 -13.29 12.92 5.80
CA LEU A 149 -12.14 12.51 5.01
C LEU A 149 -12.29 11.02 4.65
N HIS A 150 -12.21 10.73 3.37
CA HIS A 150 -12.20 9.37 2.83
C HIS A 150 -10.76 8.90 2.68
N VAL A 151 -10.38 7.81 3.36
CA VAL A 151 -9.02 7.27 3.34
C VAL A 151 -9.03 5.85 2.82
N ILE A 152 -8.23 5.61 1.79
CA ILE A 152 -8.07 4.29 1.15
C ILE A 152 -6.62 3.87 1.37
N ASN A 153 -6.40 2.73 2.04
CA ASN A 153 -5.08 2.11 2.19
C ASN A 153 -4.96 0.94 1.22
N VAL A 154 -3.87 0.92 0.45
CA VAL A 154 -3.60 -0.09 -0.57
C VAL A 154 -2.23 -0.73 -0.38
N HIS A 155 -2.09 -1.98 -0.85
CA HIS A 155 -0.82 -2.63 -1.11
C HIS A 155 -1.00 -3.45 -2.38
N LEU A 156 -0.60 -2.90 -3.52
CA LEU A 156 -0.79 -3.52 -4.82
C LEU A 156 0.21 -4.67 -5.03
N LYS A 157 -0.05 -5.52 -6.02
CA LYS A 157 0.84 -6.64 -6.35
C LYS A 157 2.24 -6.15 -6.72
N SER A 158 3.24 -6.73 -6.06
CA SER A 158 4.66 -6.41 -6.32
C SER A 158 5.06 -6.67 -7.78
N LYS A 159 6.16 -6.04 -8.21
CA LYS A 159 6.75 -6.25 -9.54
C LYS A 159 7.36 -7.67 -9.71
N LEU A 160 7.57 -8.39 -8.61
CA LEU A 160 8.07 -9.76 -8.68
C LEU A 160 7.13 -10.66 -9.48
N ALA A 161 7.71 -11.41 -10.39
CA ALA A 161 6.98 -12.32 -11.28
C ALA A 161 6.22 -13.40 -10.49
N THR A 162 4.93 -13.56 -10.76
CA THR A 162 4.10 -14.61 -10.19
C THR A 162 4.71 -15.98 -10.52
N GLN A 163 4.74 -16.86 -9.53
CA GLN A 163 5.30 -18.19 -9.71
C GLN A 163 4.48 -19.00 -10.73
N ILE A 164 5.17 -19.59 -11.70
CA ILE A 164 4.60 -20.53 -12.67
C ILE A 164 4.98 -21.94 -12.22
N PRO A 165 4.00 -22.88 -12.09
CA PRO A 165 4.26 -24.25 -11.66
C PRO A 165 5.35 -24.92 -12.49
N GLY A 166 6.31 -25.58 -11.80
CA GLY A 166 7.39 -26.32 -12.43
C GLY A 166 8.48 -25.49 -13.14
N GLN A 167 8.39 -24.15 -13.10
CA GLN A 167 9.29 -23.24 -13.84
C GLN A 167 10.36 -22.58 -12.98
N LYS A 168 10.47 -22.95 -11.71
CA LYS A 168 11.54 -22.48 -10.83
C LYS A 168 12.51 -23.61 -10.47
N VAL A 169 13.79 -23.28 -10.32
CA VAL A 169 14.86 -24.15 -9.77
C VAL A 169 14.91 -23.97 -8.25
N ASP A 170 14.85 -22.72 -7.80
CA ASP A 170 14.78 -22.29 -6.40
C ASP A 170 13.88 -21.04 -6.29
N SER A 171 13.85 -20.40 -5.15
CA SER A 171 12.98 -19.22 -4.89
C SER A 171 13.21 -18.08 -5.88
N TYR A 172 14.40 -17.93 -6.45
CA TYR A 172 14.79 -16.79 -7.28
C TYR A 172 15.14 -17.17 -8.72
N THR A 173 15.50 -18.43 -9.02
CA THR A 173 16.02 -18.87 -10.30
C THR A 173 14.94 -19.47 -11.18
N TRP A 174 14.70 -18.86 -12.32
CA TRP A 174 13.77 -19.33 -13.34
C TRP A 174 14.42 -20.28 -14.31
N LYS A 175 13.70 -21.32 -14.73
CA LYS A 175 14.19 -22.29 -15.73
C LYS A 175 14.22 -21.72 -17.15
N THR A 176 13.27 -20.83 -17.46
CA THR A 176 13.16 -20.22 -18.80
C THR A 176 12.81 -18.74 -18.71
N VAL A 177 13.26 -17.96 -19.69
CA VAL A 177 12.90 -16.53 -19.83
C VAL A 177 11.41 -16.37 -20.09
N SER A 178 10.82 -17.27 -20.88
CA SER A 178 9.39 -17.24 -21.21
C SER A 178 8.51 -17.40 -19.96
N ALA A 179 8.88 -18.31 -19.05
CA ALA A 179 8.15 -18.50 -17.79
C ALA A 179 8.28 -17.31 -16.86
N TRP A 180 9.46 -16.68 -16.77
CA TRP A 180 9.64 -15.43 -16.05
C TRP A 180 8.78 -14.30 -16.65
N ALA A 181 8.77 -14.16 -17.98
CA ALA A 181 7.98 -13.14 -18.67
C ALA A 181 6.47 -13.36 -18.45
N GLU A 182 6.00 -14.61 -18.50
CA GLU A 182 4.60 -14.95 -18.20
C GLU A 182 4.24 -14.61 -16.74
N GLY A 183 5.10 -14.96 -15.78
CA GLY A 183 4.91 -14.59 -14.38
C GLY A 183 4.86 -13.07 -14.17
N SER A 184 5.69 -12.31 -14.91
CA SER A 184 5.69 -10.84 -14.89
C SER A 184 4.40 -10.27 -15.51
N PHE A 185 3.90 -10.86 -16.59
CA PHE A 185 2.64 -10.51 -17.21
C PHE A 185 1.47 -10.69 -16.22
N ILE A 186 1.40 -11.84 -15.53
CA ILE A 186 0.36 -12.11 -14.53
C ILE A 186 0.44 -11.09 -13.37
N SER A 187 1.64 -10.79 -12.87
CA SER A 187 1.82 -9.78 -11.80
C SER A 187 1.36 -8.40 -12.24
N THR A 188 1.62 -8.03 -13.49
CA THR A 188 1.18 -6.75 -14.06
C THR A 188 -0.34 -6.69 -14.20
N MET A 189 -0.99 -7.75 -14.68
CA MET A 189 -2.44 -7.82 -14.72
C MET A 189 -3.08 -7.67 -13.34
N LYS A 190 -2.54 -8.35 -12.33
CA LYS A 190 -3.03 -8.23 -10.94
C LYS A 190 -2.87 -6.81 -10.41
N ARG A 191 -1.69 -6.21 -10.55
CA ARG A 191 -1.41 -4.85 -10.07
C ARG A 191 -2.30 -3.82 -10.75
N PHE A 192 -2.43 -3.89 -12.08
CA PHE A 192 -3.29 -2.98 -12.83
C PHE A 192 -4.78 -3.19 -12.50
N GLY A 193 -5.22 -4.44 -12.32
CA GLY A 193 -6.59 -4.75 -11.91
C GLY A 193 -6.94 -4.17 -10.53
N GLN A 194 -6.00 -4.22 -9.58
CA GLN A 194 -6.17 -3.56 -8.27
C GLN A 194 -6.21 -2.03 -8.41
N ALA A 195 -5.40 -1.43 -9.29
CA ALA A 195 -5.43 0.01 -9.56
C ALA A 195 -6.78 0.44 -10.19
N LEU A 196 -7.32 -0.36 -11.12
CA LEU A 196 -8.65 -0.15 -11.68
C LEU A 196 -9.73 -0.18 -10.58
N GLN A 197 -9.68 -1.15 -9.67
CA GLN A 197 -10.61 -1.19 -8.53
C GLN A 197 -10.49 0.05 -7.65
N ALA A 198 -9.26 0.50 -7.36
CA ALA A 198 -9.03 1.71 -6.59
C ALA A 198 -9.63 2.94 -7.28
N ARG A 199 -9.45 3.08 -8.60
CA ARG A 199 -10.04 4.16 -9.38
C ARG A 199 -11.58 4.12 -9.35
N MET A 200 -12.18 2.94 -9.53
CA MET A 200 -13.64 2.78 -9.46
C MET A 200 -14.18 3.13 -8.08
N LEU A 201 -13.48 2.78 -7.00
CA LEU A 201 -13.85 3.18 -5.64
C LEU A 201 -13.78 4.71 -5.47
N ILE A 202 -12.72 5.36 -5.94
CA ILE A 202 -12.58 6.82 -5.90
C ILE A 202 -13.75 7.49 -6.65
N ASP A 203 -14.08 7.00 -7.85
CA ASP A 203 -15.20 7.54 -8.63
C ASP A 203 -16.54 7.33 -7.90
N SER A 204 -16.75 6.17 -7.28
CA SER A 204 -17.98 5.91 -6.51
C SER A 204 -18.12 6.81 -5.28
N ILE A 205 -17.00 7.19 -4.64
CA ILE A 205 -17.01 8.17 -3.54
C ILE A 205 -17.45 9.54 -4.06
N PHE A 206 -16.89 10.00 -5.19
CA PHE A 206 -17.32 11.25 -5.81
C PHE A 206 -18.80 11.22 -6.24
N ASP A 207 -19.27 10.10 -6.78
CA ASP A 207 -20.67 9.95 -7.22
C ASP A 207 -21.63 9.94 -6.03
N THR A 208 -21.22 9.38 -4.89
CA THR A 208 -22.06 9.24 -3.70
C THR A 208 -22.05 10.51 -2.83
N HIS A 209 -20.88 11.13 -2.66
CA HIS A 209 -20.63 12.20 -1.69
C HIS A 209 -20.41 13.57 -2.34
N GLY A 210 -20.30 13.63 -3.68
CA GLY A 210 -20.07 14.85 -4.45
C GLY A 210 -18.60 15.15 -4.75
N LEU A 211 -18.39 16.04 -5.74
CA LEU A 211 -17.06 16.40 -6.25
C LEU A 211 -16.19 17.19 -5.26
N ASP A 212 -16.79 17.68 -4.17
CA ASP A 212 -16.07 18.36 -3.08
C ASP A 212 -15.54 17.39 -2.01
N SER A 213 -15.65 16.08 -2.24
CA SER A 213 -15.16 15.05 -1.32
C SER A 213 -13.64 15.13 -1.14
N MET A 214 -13.21 15.17 0.12
CA MET A 214 -11.81 15.05 0.48
C MET A 214 -11.44 13.57 0.51
N ILE A 215 -10.61 13.14 -0.43
CA ILE A 215 -10.19 11.74 -0.59
C ILE A 215 -8.67 11.66 -0.55
N VAL A 216 -8.16 10.69 0.20
CA VAL A 216 -6.75 10.26 0.17
C VAL A 216 -6.71 8.78 -0.18
N ILE A 217 -5.84 8.41 -1.10
CA ILE A 217 -5.42 7.03 -1.29
C ILE A 217 -3.92 6.96 -1.05
N ALA A 218 -3.50 6.10 -0.12
CA ALA A 218 -2.12 5.97 0.32
C ALA A 218 -1.74 4.50 0.47
N GLY A 219 -0.47 4.18 0.33
CA GLY A 219 0.03 2.81 0.47
C GLY A 219 1.26 2.52 -0.37
N ASP A 220 1.59 1.23 -0.42
CA ASP A 220 2.56 0.68 -1.35
C ASP A 220 1.85 0.29 -2.65
N PHE A 221 2.09 1.06 -3.69
CA PHE A 221 1.48 0.85 -5.01
C PHE A 221 2.31 -0.06 -5.91
N ASN A 222 3.55 -0.34 -5.53
CA ASN A 222 4.48 -1.14 -6.34
C ASN A 222 4.60 -0.64 -7.79
N THR A 223 4.48 0.67 -8.01
CA THR A 223 4.49 1.30 -9.34
C THR A 223 5.12 2.68 -9.27
N ASP A 224 5.88 3.05 -10.28
CA ASP A 224 6.44 4.38 -10.46
C ASP A 224 5.48 5.30 -11.24
N ALA A 225 5.72 6.61 -11.17
CA ALA A 225 4.87 7.65 -11.76
C ALA A 225 4.65 7.52 -13.28
N GLU A 226 5.60 6.95 -14.02
CA GLU A 226 5.51 6.79 -15.47
C GLU A 226 4.67 5.57 -15.90
N GLU A 227 4.37 4.67 -14.98
CA GLU A 227 3.65 3.45 -15.28
C GLU A 227 2.13 3.70 -15.42
N VAL A 228 1.49 2.93 -16.32
CA VAL A 228 0.05 3.01 -16.57
C VAL A 228 -0.77 2.73 -15.30
N THR A 229 -0.29 1.87 -14.42
CA THR A 229 -0.92 1.57 -13.12
C THR A 229 -1.07 2.82 -12.26
N PHE A 230 -0.03 3.64 -12.17
CA PHE A 230 -0.04 4.92 -11.45
C PHE A 230 -1.01 5.92 -12.11
N LYS A 231 -0.91 6.06 -13.44
CA LYS A 231 -1.76 6.97 -14.22
C LYS A 231 -3.25 6.60 -14.11
N ALA A 232 -3.58 5.31 -14.06
CA ALA A 232 -4.95 4.85 -13.87
C ALA A 232 -5.57 5.34 -12.55
N ILE A 233 -4.79 5.43 -11.48
CA ILE A 233 -5.24 5.97 -10.19
C ILE A 233 -5.37 7.50 -10.26
N CYS A 234 -4.39 8.19 -10.86
CA CYS A 234 -4.45 9.63 -11.05
C CYS A 234 -5.67 10.06 -11.86
N GLY A 235 -5.96 9.36 -12.97
CA GLY A 235 -6.99 9.74 -13.94
C GLY A 235 -6.73 11.10 -14.59
N PRO A 236 -5.52 11.36 -15.15
CA PRO A 236 -5.16 12.69 -15.66
C PRO A 236 -5.98 13.02 -16.90
N VAL A 237 -6.31 14.30 -17.07
CA VAL A 237 -7.13 14.80 -18.19
C VAL A 237 -6.45 14.53 -19.52
N GLU A 238 -5.14 14.59 -19.57
CA GLU A 238 -4.32 14.36 -20.78
C GLU A 238 -4.50 12.93 -21.30
N GLU A 239 -4.63 11.94 -20.42
CA GLU A 239 -4.83 10.55 -20.79
C GLU A 239 -6.31 10.24 -21.09
N THR A 240 -7.23 10.86 -20.35
CA THR A 240 -8.68 10.64 -20.57
C THR A 240 -9.21 11.44 -21.76
N GLY A 241 -8.53 12.49 -22.19
CA GLY A 241 -8.95 13.41 -23.24
C GLY A 241 -10.25 14.17 -22.92
N ASN A 242 -10.72 14.14 -21.64
CA ASN A 242 -11.98 14.73 -21.24
C ASN A 242 -11.81 15.74 -20.09
N PRO A 243 -11.81 17.06 -20.36
CA PRO A 243 -11.68 18.09 -19.34
C PRO A 243 -12.77 18.08 -18.25
N ALA A 244 -13.93 17.48 -18.52
CA ALA A 244 -14.99 17.35 -17.52
C ALA A 244 -14.59 16.47 -16.33
N HIS A 245 -13.58 15.61 -16.49
CA HIS A 245 -13.06 14.77 -15.42
C HIS A 245 -11.99 15.45 -14.56
N ALA A 246 -11.63 16.71 -14.84
CA ALA A 246 -10.59 17.42 -14.08
C ALA A 246 -10.84 17.48 -12.57
N ALA A 247 -12.11 17.52 -12.13
CA ALA A 247 -12.48 17.53 -10.72
C ALA A 247 -12.23 16.17 -10.03
N ARG A 248 -12.09 15.08 -10.77
CA ARG A 248 -11.90 13.72 -10.27
C ARG A 248 -10.42 13.27 -10.25
N VAL A 249 -9.52 14.12 -10.73
CA VAL A 249 -8.09 13.83 -10.75
C VAL A 249 -7.56 13.68 -9.32
N MET A 250 -6.82 12.61 -9.08
CA MET A 250 -6.03 12.42 -7.85
C MET A 250 -4.59 12.86 -8.11
N VAL A 251 -4.03 13.65 -7.20
CA VAL A 251 -2.71 14.25 -7.37
C VAL A 251 -1.75 13.68 -6.33
N PRO A 252 -0.59 13.15 -6.75
CA PRO A 252 0.43 12.67 -5.83
C PRO A 252 1.06 13.82 -5.06
N CYS A 253 1.04 13.75 -3.74
CA CYS A 253 1.53 14.81 -2.86
C CYS A 253 3.05 14.96 -2.92
N GLU A 254 3.77 13.87 -3.15
CA GLU A 254 5.23 13.82 -3.24
C GLU A 254 5.82 14.52 -4.47
N ASN A 255 4.99 14.96 -5.41
CA ASN A 255 5.45 15.73 -6.58
C ASN A 255 6.14 17.06 -6.23
N ASN A 256 5.98 17.57 -5.00
CA ASN A 256 6.70 18.75 -4.53
C ASN A 256 8.13 18.44 -4.06
N ILE A 257 8.51 17.15 -3.96
CA ILE A 257 9.85 16.73 -3.54
C ILE A 257 10.76 16.63 -4.77
N PRO A 258 11.98 17.16 -4.72
CA PRO A 258 12.93 17.03 -5.82
C PRO A 258 13.20 15.57 -6.19
N ASP A 259 13.35 15.27 -7.48
CA ASP A 259 13.53 13.91 -8.02
C ASP A 259 14.67 13.14 -7.34
N SER A 260 15.75 13.83 -6.97
CA SER A 260 16.91 13.23 -6.30
C SER A 260 16.63 12.73 -4.89
N ALA A 261 15.55 13.19 -4.25
CA ALA A 261 15.12 12.79 -2.90
C ALA A 261 13.77 12.05 -2.91
N ARG A 262 13.12 11.92 -4.09
CA ARG A 262 11.80 11.33 -4.23
C ARG A 262 11.91 9.82 -4.50
N TYR A 263 12.18 9.05 -3.46
CA TYR A 263 12.18 7.59 -3.49
C TYR A 263 11.80 7.02 -2.12
N SER A 264 11.05 5.94 -2.12
CA SER A 264 10.64 5.22 -0.92
C SER A 264 11.28 3.84 -0.78
N LEU A 265 12.00 3.37 -1.80
CA LEU A 265 12.74 2.11 -1.80
C LEU A 265 14.06 2.31 -2.53
N PHE A 266 15.13 1.65 -2.04
CA PHE A 266 16.45 1.72 -2.65
C PHE A 266 16.94 0.33 -3.04
N HIS A 267 17.21 0.11 -4.33
CA HIS A 267 17.58 -1.18 -4.88
C HIS A 267 18.72 -1.07 -5.90
N LEU A 268 19.80 -1.82 -5.71
CA LEU A 268 20.97 -1.80 -6.58
C LEU A 268 21.55 -0.40 -6.83
N GLY A 269 21.62 0.41 -5.77
CA GLY A 269 22.14 1.77 -5.85
C GLY A 269 21.21 2.76 -6.52
N ARG A 270 19.91 2.44 -6.72
CA ARG A 270 18.91 3.30 -7.34
C ARG A 270 17.66 3.44 -6.48
N GLY A 271 17.19 4.69 -6.35
CA GLY A 271 15.92 4.98 -5.70
C GLY A 271 14.71 4.71 -6.60
N TYR A 272 13.66 4.15 -6.02
CA TYR A 272 12.35 3.93 -6.65
C TYR A 272 11.26 4.53 -5.77
N MET A 273 10.27 5.17 -6.39
CA MET A 273 9.10 5.68 -5.67
C MET A 273 7.96 4.67 -5.83
N LEU A 274 7.68 3.90 -4.78
CA LEU A 274 6.66 2.84 -4.78
C LEU A 274 5.52 3.12 -3.81
N ASP A 275 5.79 3.91 -2.77
CA ASP A 275 4.82 4.31 -1.76
C ASP A 275 4.34 5.73 -2.06
N HIS A 276 3.03 5.92 -2.16
CA HIS A 276 2.46 7.19 -2.59
C HIS A 276 1.35 7.65 -1.66
N VAL A 277 1.14 8.98 -1.62
CA VAL A 277 -0.03 9.63 -1.02
C VAL A 277 -0.69 10.51 -2.07
N PHE A 278 -1.83 10.07 -2.58
CA PHE A 278 -2.62 10.88 -3.53
C PHE A 278 -3.74 11.61 -2.80
N ALA A 279 -3.95 12.85 -3.14
CA ALA A 279 -5.04 13.66 -2.63
C ALA A 279 -6.00 14.10 -3.74
N SER A 280 -7.30 14.16 -3.44
CA SER A 280 -8.30 14.79 -4.30
C SER A 280 -8.10 16.30 -4.37
N ARG A 281 -8.54 16.94 -5.46
CA ARG A 281 -8.40 18.39 -5.63
C ARG A 281 -9.05 19.23 -4.51
N PRO A 282 -10.20 18.85 -3.94
CA PRO A 282 -10.74 19.55 -2.77
C PRO A 282 -9.82 19.54 -1.56
N LEU A 283 -9.09 18.46 -1.32
CA LEU A 283 -8.12 18.36 -0.23
C LEU A 283 -6.83 19.15 -0.54
N LEU A 284 -6.38 19.18 -1.80
CA LEU A 284 -5.16 19.87 -2.20
C LEU A 284 -5.17 21.38 -1.93
N ARG A 285 -6.34 22.01 -1.82
CA ARG A 285 -6.43 23.44 -1.44
C ARG A 285 -5.81 23.74 -0.06
N TYR A 286 -5.67 22.71 0.76
CA TYR A 286 -5.10 22.77 2.10
C TYR A 286 -3.66 22.24 2.17
N PHE A 287 -3.13 21.73 1.07
CA PHE A 287 -1.81 21.11 0.99
C PHE A 287 -0.69 22.09 1.36
N ARG A 288 0.26 21.65 2.18
CA ARG A 288 1.44 22.44 2.62
C ARG A 288 2.75 21.85 2.12
N GLY A 289 2.84 20.53 2.04
CA GLY A 289 4.05 19.85 1.60
C GLY A 289 3.96 18.35 1.82
N ALA A 290 4.97 17.66 1.32
CA ALA A 290 5.19 16.24 1.61
C ALA A 290 6.63 16.00 2.05
N GLU A 291 6.84 14.92 2.78
CA GLU A 291 8.14 14.45 3.29
C GLU A 291 8.28 12.96 2.95
N ILE A 292 9.50 12.53 2.65
CA ILE A 292 9.87 11.11 2.56
C ILE A 292 11.02 10.90 3.54
N HIS A 293 10.82 10.03 4.51
CA HIS A 293 11.80 9.77 5.56
C HIS A 293 12.75 8.66 5.13
N ASN A 294 13.57 8.92 4.11
CA ASN A 294 14.47 7.96 3.47
C ASN A 294 15.95 8.13 3.85
N GLU A 295 16.24 8.89 4.92
CA GLU A 295 17.61 9.23 5.33
C GLU A 295 18.44 8.02 5.78
N VAL A 296 17.78 6.98 6.25
CA VAL A 296 18.41 5.74 6.73
C VAL A 296 17.96 4.50 5.95
N LEU A 297 17.34 4.71 4.79
CA LEU A 297 16.78 3.64 3.98
C LEU A 297 17.89 2.70 3.48
N PRO A 298 17.85 1.39 3.80
CA PRO A 298 18.84 0.45 3.34
C PRO A 298 18.69 0.14 1.85
N ASP A 299 19.79 -0.27 1.19
CA ASP A 299 19.70 -0.90 -0.13
C ASP A 299 19.20 -2.34 0.05
N GLU A 300 17.93 -2.60 -0.33
CA GLU A 300 17.31 -3.92 -0.15
C GLU A 300 18.05 -5.05 -0.87
N SER A 301 18.80 -4.73 -1.95
CA SER A 301 19.60 -5.72 -2.70
C SER A 301 20.69 -6.36 -1.85
N GLY A 302 21.12 -5.70 -0.78
CA GLY A 302 22.05 -6.25 0.20
C GLY A 302 21.48 -7.48 0.92
N SER A 303 20.19 -7.45 1.22
CA SER A 303 19.48 -8.57 1.85
C SER A 303 19.44 -9.83 0.99
N PHE A 304 19.37 -9.68 -0.33
CA PHE A 304 19.38 -10.82 -1.26
C PHE A 304 20.77 -11.42 -1.46
N ARG A 305 21.82 -10.58 -1.41
CA ARG A 305 23.19 -11.01 -1.68
C ARG A 305 23.88 -11.65 -0.47
N GLN A 306 23.54 -11.22 0.74
CA GLN A 306 24.28 -11.57 1.95
C GLN A 306 23.44 -12.31 2.98
N ASP A 307 22.17 -12.60 2.66
CA ASP A 307 21.19 -13.14 3.61
C ASP A 307 21.06 -12.28 4.90
N THR A 308 21.45 -11.00 4.78
CA THR A 308 21.42 -10.01 5.86
C THR A 308 20.10 -9.27 5.82
N LYS A 309 19.36 -9.31 6.92
CA LYS A 309 18.13 -8.53 7.09
C LYS A 309 18.42 -7.31 7.95
N PHE A 310 17.86 -6.18 7.55
CA PHE A 310 17.96 -4.94 8.30
C PHE A 310 16.81 -4.83 9.31
N PRO A 311 17.03 -4.21 10.49
CA PRO A 311 15.95 -3.96 11.44
C PRO A 311 14.97 -2.87 10.97
N GLU A 312 15.43 -1.97 10.10
CA GLU A 312 14.61 -1.00 9.39
C GLU A 312 13.67 -1.70 8.40
N SER A 313 12.64 -1.01 7.94
CA SER A 313 11.92 -1.41 6.73
C SER A 313 12.76 -1.09 5.50
N ASP A 314 12.62 -1.91 4.45
CA ASP A 314 13.13 -1.62 3.11
C ASP A 314 12.32 -0.52 2.40
N HIS A 315 11.23 -0.05 3.01
CA HIS A 315 10.43 1.09 2.56
C HIS A 315 10.60 2.30 3.49
N ALA A 316 10.61 3.49 2.91
CA ALA A 316 10.57 4.76 3.63
C ALA A 316 9.13 5.25 3.81
N PRO A 317 8.77 5.80 4.99
CA PRO A 317 7.48 6.48 5.17
C PRO A 317 7.34 7.69 4.26
N VAL A 318 6.13 7.88 3.71
CA VAL A 318 5.75 9.07 2.94
C VAL A 318 4.66 9.81 3.70
N VAL A 319 4.83 11.11 3.88
CA VAL A 319 3.94 11.97 4.65
C VAL A 319 3.44 13.12 3.80
N ALA A 320 2.16 13.43 3.87
CA ALA A 320 1.57 14.63 3.28
C ALA A 320 0.94 15.48 4.39
N GLU A 321 1.20 16.80 4.35
CA GLU A 321 0.69 17.75 5.32
C GLU A 321 -0.32 18.70 4.69
N PHE A 322 -1.42 18.92 5.44
CA PHE A 322 -2.52 19.81 5.06
C PHE A 322 -2.85 20.75 6.24
N ASP A 323 -3.29 21.98 5.95
CA ASP A 323 -3.69 22.93 6.98
C ASP A 323 -5.02 23.60 6.62
N PHE A 324 -6.01 23.35 7.43
CA PHE A 324 -7.37 23.84 7.25
C PHE A 324 -7.59 25.27 7.80
N GLY A 325 -6.54 25.94 8.28
CA GLY A 325 -6.65 27.25 8.89
C GLY A 325 -7.06 27.23 10.37
#